data_da2f3fcb75f3485e54282fb7a4b7b29b
#
_entry.id   da2f3fcb75f3485e54282fb7a4b7b29b
#
_cell.length_a   1.000
_cell.length_b   1.000
_cell.length_c   1.000
_cell.angle_alpha   90.00
_cell.angle_beta   90.00
_cell.angle_gamma   90.00
#
_symmetry.space_group_name_H-M   'P 1'
#
loop_
_entity.id
_entity.type
_entity.pdbx_description
1 polymer ?
#
loop_
_entity_poly.entity_id
_entity_poly.type
_entity_poly.pdbx_seq_one_letter_code
_entity_poly.pdbx_strand_id
1 'polypeptide(L)'
;MGLVSCGNEELKKPDFILGYWNRTNNTPGTLTYEIWSPDFTGIGFTMQQRDTVFKELMSIVEINDTLVLKVEGVNEKPTLFKFTAQTETSFTCENPQNEFPKKIKYWIQNDTLYARVSNDSQNGINFSFLKSL
;
A
#
# COMPACT_ATOMS: atom_id res chain seq x y z
N MET A 1 7.53 26.57 27.73
CA MET A 1 7.40 26.23 27.33
C MET A 1 6.91 25.61 26.68
N GLY A 2 6.67 25.28 26.37
CA GLY A 2 6.35 24.88 25.81
C GLY A 2 5.86 24.08 25.43
N LEU A 3 5.44 23.74 25.31
CA LEU A 3 5.03 23.14 24.85
C LEU A 3 4.45 22.82 24.12
N VAL A 4 4.54 22.90 24.14
CA VAL A 4 4.19 22.49 23.27
C VAL A 4 3.03 21.83 22.73
N SER A 5 2.44 21.77 22.08
CA SER A 5 1.28 21.28 21.43
C SER A 5 1.49 20.08 20.60
N CYS A 6 2.10 19.17 21.20
CA CYS A 6 2.39 17.95 20.52
C CYS A 6 1.16 17.23 20.00
N GLY A 7 0.01 17.45 20.62
CA GLY A 7 -1.20 16.78 20.22
C GLY A 7 -1.75 17.20 18.87
N ASN A 8 -1.20 18.26 18.29
CA ASN A 8 -1.72 18.78 17.03
C ASN A 8 -0.89 18.42 15.81
N GLU A 9 0.11 17.61 15.97
CA GLU A 9 0.89 17.17 14.83
C GLU A 9 0.10 16.21 13.96
N GLU A 10 0.04 16.50 12.69
CA GLU A 10 -0.55 15.57 11.73
C GLU A 10 0.45 14.48 11.42
N LEU A 11 -0.06 13.27 11.26
CA LEU A 11 0.76 12.17 10.83
C LEU A 11 1.09 12.32 9.36
N LYS A 12 2.35 12.16 9.01
CA LYS A 12 2.80 12.32 7.64
C LYS A 12 2.53 11.05 6.84
N LYS A 13 1.69 11.16 5.83
CA LYS A 13 1.43 10.06 4.92
C LYS A 13 2.60 9.88 3.95
N PRO A 14 2.83 8.66 3.47
CA PRO A 14 4.01 8.36 2.64
C PRO A 14 3.87 8.87 1.21
N ASP A 15 4.39 10.07 0.95
CA ASP A 15 4.32 10.71 -0.36
C ASP A 15 4.94 9.89 -1.48
N PHE A 16 5.91 9.05 -1.16
CA PHE A 16 6.65 8.31 -2.19
C PHE A 16 5.77 7.37 -3.00
N ILE A 17 4.59 6.99 -2.44
CA ILE A 17 3.71 6.03 -3.12
C ILE A 17 2.84 6.69 -4.19
N LEU A 18 2.74 8.02 -4.18
CA LEU A 18 1.84 8.73 -5.10
C LEU A 18 2.27 8.57 -6.55
N GLY A 19 1.33 8.34 -7.44
CA GLY A 19 1.59 8.26 -8.87
C GLY A 19 0.99 7.03 -9.53
N TYR A 20 1.35 6.84 -10.79
CA TYR A 20 0.94 5.70 -11.60
C TYR A 20 2.08 4.70 -11.64
N TRP A 21 1.81 3.48 -11.23
CA TRP A 21 2.82 2.44 -11.11
C TRP A 21 2.45 1.23 -11.95
N ASN A 22 3.41 0.78 -12.79
CA ASN A 22 3.28 -0.42 -13.61
C ASN A 22 4.09 -1.54 -12.99
N ARG A 23 3.43 -2.66 -12.70
CA ARG A 23 4.13 -3.81 -12.13
C ARG A 23 5.09 -4.40 -13.15
N THR A 24 6.29 -4.74 -12.73
CA THR A 24 7.34 -5.26 -13.61
C THR A 24 7.36 -6.79 -13.68
N ASN A 25 6.90 -7.46 -12.63
CA ASN A 25 6.95 -8.93 -12.55
C ASN A 25 5.55 -9.52 -12.73
N ASN A 26 4.89 -9.16 -13.82
CA ASN A 26 3.55 -9.65 -14.12
C ASN A 26 3.55 -11.14 -14.46
N THR A 27 2.43 -11.81 -14.11
CA THR A 27 2.14 -13.13 -14.65
C THR A 27 1.96 -12.99 -16.17
N PRO A 28 2.52 -13.90 -16.97
CA PRO A 28 2.38 -13.79 -18.43
C PRO A 28 0.92 -13.65 -18.85
N GLY A 29 0.67 -12.72 -19.78
CA GLY A 29 -0.68 -12.43 -20.26
C GLY A 29 -1.45 -11.43 -19.42
N THR A 30 -0.87 -10.93 -18.33
CA THR A 30 -1.55 -9.95 -17.48
C THR A 30 -0.72 -8.68 -17.33
N LEU A 31 -1.41 -7.59 -17.03
CA LEU A 31 -0.77 -6.31 -16.69
C LEU A 31 -1.42 -5.81 -15.40
N THR A 32 -0.60 -5.51 -14.41
CA THR A 32 -1.08 -5.01 -13.12
C THR A 32 -0.59 -3.59 -12.90
N TYR A 33 -1.49 -2.75 -12.45
CA TYR A 33 -1.24 -1.34 -12.20
C TYR A 33 -1.66 -0.99 -10.78
N GLU A 34 -1.00 0.02 -10.23
CA GLU A 34 -1.40 0.60 -8.97
C GLU A 34 -1.33 2.11 -9.12
N ILE A 35 -2.43 2.80 -8.86
CA ILE A 35 -2.54 4.24 -9.06
C ILE A 35 -2.88 4.88 -7.71
N TRP A 36 -2.02 5.79 -7.25
CA TRP A 36 -2.23 6.51 -6.00
C TRP A 36 -2.39 8.00 -6.26
N SER A 37 -3.53 8.52 -5.88
CA SER A 37 -3.88 9.93 -6.06
C SER A 37 -3.36 10.79 -4.90
N PRO A 38 -3.25 12.12 -5.10
CA PRO A 38 -2.71 13.00 -4.05
C PRO A 38 -3.49 12.98 -2.74
N ASP A 39 -4.75 12.55 -2.74
CA ASP A 39 -5.55 12.41 -1.52
C ASP A 39 -5.30 11.08 -0.80
N PHE A 40 -4.31 10.30 -1.25
CA PHE A 40 -3.95 9.00 -0.68
C PHE A 40 -5.04 7.94 -0.83
N THR A 41 -5.84 8.06 -1.88
CA THR A 41 -6.66 6.94 -2.33
C THR A 41 -5.94 6.25 -3.48
N GLY A 42 -6.06 4.94 -3.52
CA GLY A 42 -5.38 4.14 -4.52
C GLY A 42 -6.31 3.12 -5.14
N ILE A 43 -5.94 2.66 -6.31
CA ILE A 43 -6.63 1.59 -6.98
C ILE A 43 -5.59 0.64 -7.53
N GLY A 44 -5.74 -0.65 -7.22
CA GLY A 44 -4.92 -1.70 -7.81
C GLY A 44 -5.80 -2.52 -8.73
N PHE A 45 -5.31 -2.82 -9.92
CA PHE A 45 -6.10 -3.63 -10.85
C PHE A 45 -5.21 -4.41 -11.80
N THR A 46 -5.72 -5.57 -12.21
CA THR A 46 -5.04 -6.44 -13.16
C THR A 46 -5.91 -6.60 -14.38
N MET A 47 -5.30 -6.40 -15.54
CA MET A 47 -5.95 -6.58 -16.84
C MET A 47 -5.45 -7.87 -17.47
N GLN A 48 -6.37 -8.61 -18.07
CA GLN A 48 -6.04 -9.75 -18.91
C GLN A 48 -6.72 -9.49 -20.25
N GLN A 49 -5.92 -9.22 -21.28
CA GLN A 49 -6.41 -8.71 -22.55
C GLN A 49 -7.15 -7.39 -22.31
N ARG A 50 -8.45 -7.32 -22.56
CA ARG A 50 -9.23 -6.09 -22.37
C ARG A 50 -10.12 -6.13 -21.13
N ASP A 51 -10.01 -7.21 -20.35
CA ASP A 51 -10.87 -7.41 -19.20
C ASP A 51 -10.12 -7.11 -17.90
N THR A 52 -10.80 -6.45 -16.97
CA THR A 52 -10.29 -6.31 -15.61
C THR A 52 -10.65 -7.57 -14.85
N VAL A 53 -9.62 -8.34 -14.46
CA VAL A 53 -9.82 -9.62 -13.77
C VAL A 53 -9.61 -9.52 -12.26
N PHE A 54 -9.07 -8.40 -11.79
CA PHE A 54 -8.88 -8.15 -10.36
C PHE A 54 -8.89 -6.64 -10.12
N LYS A 55 -9.50 -6.22 -9.02
CA LYS A 55 -9.57 -4.81 -8.65
C LYS A 55 -9.71 -4.68 -7.15
N GLU A 56 -8.92 -3.77 -6.58
CA GLU A 56 -9.06 -3.42 -5.17
C GLU A 56 -8.94 -1.90 -5.01
N LEU A 57 -9.62 -1.38 -4.01
CA LEU A 57 -9.54 0.03 -3.66
C LEU A 57 -8.76 0.15 -2.36
N MET A 58 -7.88 1.14 -2.32
CA MET A 58 -7.01 1.34 -1.16
C MET A 58 -7.09 2.78 -0.72
N SER A 59 -6.82 3.02 0.54
CA SER A 59 -6.65 4.38 1.05
C SER A 59 -5.75 4.35 2.27
N ILE A 60 -4.99 5.43 2.45
CA ILE A 60 -4.20 5.61 3.66
C ILE A 60 -4.92 6.67 4.47
N VAL A 61 -5.42 6.29 5.63
CA VAL A 61 -6.25 7.14 6.49
C VAL A 61 -5.68 7.15 7.90
N GLU A 62 -6.14 8.11 8.69
CA GLU A 62 -5.77 8.19 10.10
C GLU A 62 -6.95 7.72 10.94
N ILE A 63 -6.71 6.73 11.81
CA ILE A 63 -7.70 6.21 12.72
C ILE A 63 -7.05 6.10 14.10
N ASN A 64 -7.62 6.76 15.10
CA ASN A 64 -7.11 6.74 16.47
C ASN A 64 -5.61 7.08 16.52
N ASP A 65 -5.25 8.20 15.88
CA ASP A 65 -3.89 8.73 15.87
C ASP A 65 -2.85 7.80 15.23
N THR A 66 -3.29 6.87 14.39
CA THR A 66 -2.42 5.94 13.70
C THR A 66 -2.75 5.94 12.22
N LEU A 67 -1.74 5.89 11.36
CA LEU A 67 -1.97 5.68 9.94
C LEU A 67 -2.39 4.23 9.71
N VAL A 68 -3.32 4.05 8.80
CA VAL A 68 -3.90 2.75 8.47
C VAL A 68 -4.03 2.64 6.96
N LEU A 69 -3.61 1.52 6.41
CA LEU A 69 -3.91 1.17 5.02
C LEU A 69 -5.24 0.41 5.03
N LYS A 70 -6.23 0.96 4.34
CA LYS A 70 -7.56 0.36 4.23
C LYS A 70 -7.70 -0.23 2.84
N VAL A 71 -8.04 -1.50 2.77
CA VAL A 71 -8.20 -2.23 1.49
C VAL A 71 -9.63 -2.71 1.35
N GLU A 72 -10.26 -2.38 0.22
CA GLU A 72 -11.65 -2.73 -0.07
C GLU A 72 -11.74 -3.44 -1.42
N GLY A 73 -12.77 -4.25 -1.58
CA GLY A 73 -13.05 -4.94 -2.84
C GLY A 73 -12.53 -6.36 -2.90
N VAL A 74 -11.78 -6.79 -1.90
CA VAL A 74 -11.25 -8.16 -1.83
C VAL A 74 -12.12 -9.01 -0.91
N ASN A 75 -12.45 -8.46 0.25
CA ASN A 75 -13.31 -9.13 1.24
C ASN A 75 -14.64 -8.39 1.35
N GLU A 76 -15.63 -9.01 1.99
CA GLU A 76 -16.93 -8.37 2.21
C GLU A 76 -16.80 -7.04 2.92
N LYS A 77 -15.91 -6.97 3.90
CA LYS A 77 -15.67 -5.76 4.67
C LYS A 77 -14.26 -5.26 4.38
N PRO A 78 -14.02 -3.95 4.56
CA PRO A 78 -12.66 -3.44 4.43
C PRO A 78 -11.71 -4.14 5.37
N THR A 79 -10.48 -4.36 4.90
CA THR A 79 -9.40 -4.89 5.73
C THR A 79 -8.50 -3.72 6.10
N LEU A 80 -8.19 -3.59 7.38
CA LEU A 80 -7.39 -2.49 7.91
C LEU A 80 -6.04 -3.01 8.36
N PHE A 81 -4.98 -2.37 7.87
CA PHE A 81 -3.61 -2.69 8.26
C PHE A 81 -3.01 -1.47 8.95
N LYS A 82 -2.71 -1.59 10.23
CA LYS A 82 -2.12 -0.50 11.01
C LYS A 82 -0.65 -0.33 10.66
N PHE A 83 -0.21 0.90 10.48
CA PHE A 83 1.21 1.17 10.29
C PHE A 83 1.96 0.80 11.58
N THR A 84 3.00 0.00 11.44
CA THR A 84 3.85 -0.43 12.55
C THR A 84 5.26 0.12 12.42
N ALA A 85 5.65 0.56 11.24
CA ALA A 85 6.95 1.20 11.02
C ALA A 85 6.85 2.12 9.81
N GLN A 86 7.59 3.22 9.83
CA GLN A 86 7.60 4.17 8.73
C GLN A 86 8.90 4.93 8.71
N THR A 87 9.44 5.11 7.50
CA THR A 87 10.55 6.02 7.24
C THR A 87 10.12 6.92 6.08
N GLU A 88 11.00 7.79 5.60
CA GLU A 88 10.67 8.63 4.47
C GLU A 88 10.54 7.84 3.17
N THR A 89 11.10 6.63 3.11
CA THR A 89 11.12 5.82 1.90
C THR A 89 10.44 4.47 2.07
N SER A 90 9.79 4.22 3.21
CA SER A 90 9.15 2.92 3.44
C SER A 90 8.04 3.01 4.47
N PHE A 91 7.12 2.06 4.43
CA PHE A 91 6.22 1.82 5.56
C PHE A 91 5.86 0.34 5.62
N THR A 92 5.57 -0.10 6.82
CA THR A 92 5.07 -1.44 7.09
C THR A 92 3.76 -1.32 7.82
N CYS A 93 2.78 -2.11 7.42
CA CYS A 93 1.49 -2.13 8.11
C CYS A 93 1.05 -3.58 8.31
N GLU A 94 0.25 -3.82 9.35
CA GLU A 94 -0.05 -5.16 9.78
C GLU A 94 -1.48 -5.32 10.26
N ASN A 95 -2.01 -6.52 10.01
CA ASN A 95 -3.27 -6.98 10.57
C ASN A 95 -3.13 -8.46 10.91
N PRO A 96 -2.79 -8.80 12.16
CA PRO A 96 -2.62 -10.21 12.56
C PRO A 96 -3.90 -11.05 12.48
N GLN A 97 -5.06 -10.40 12.41
CA GLN A 97 -6.34 -11.10 12.33
C GLN A 97 -6.71 -11.49 10.90
N ASN A 98 -6.04 -10.92 9.91
CA ASN A 98 -6.31 -11.24 8.52
C ASN A 98 -5.71 -12.60 8.17
N GLU A 99 -6.34 -13.34 7.27
CA GLU A 99 -5.84 -14.64 6.88
C GLU A 99 -4.55 -14.50 6.07
N PHE A 100 -4.59 -13.71 4.99
CA PHE A 100 -3.43 -13.39 4.17
C PHE A 100 -3.71 -12.14 3.34
N PRO A 101 -2.79 -11.19 3.27
CA PRO A 101 -1.56 -11.11 4.06
C PRO A 101 -1.85 -10.56 5.46
N LYS A 102 -0.95 -10.81 6.39
CA LYS A 102 -0.99 -10.20 7.72
C LYS A 102 -0.09 -8.97 7.77
N LYS A 103 0.83 -8.84 6.83
CA LYS A 103 1.83 -7.78 6.79
C LYS A 103 2.04 -7.32 5.36
N ILE A 104 2.09 -6.01 5.17
CA ILE A 104 2.36 -5.37 3.89
C ILE A 104 3.45 -4.34 4.10
N LYS A 105 4.49 -4.40 3.29
CA LYS A 105 5.56 -3.40 3.31
C LYS A 105 5.71 -2.81 1.93
N TYR A 106 5.77 -1.46 1.86
CA TYR A 106 6.10 -0.73 0.64
C TYR A 106 7.39 0.04 0.87
N TRP A 107 8.25 0.09 -0.12
CA TRP A 107 9.43 0.96 -0.06
C TRP A 107 9.83 1.37 -1.47
N ILE A 108 10.53 2.51 -1.55
CA ILE A 108 11.04 3.00 -2.83
C ILE A 108 12.56 2.98 -2.79
N GLN A 109 13.17 2.57 -3.90
CA GLN A 109 14.60 2.52 -4.05
C GLN A 109 14.93 2.69 -5.53
N ASN A 110 15.76 3.69 -5.85
CA ASN A 110 16.18 3.94 -7.24
C ASN A 110 14.98 4.05 -8.20
N ASP A 111 13.98 4.83 -7.83
CA ASP A 111 12.77 5.07 -8.62
C ASP A 111 11.90 3.84 -8.87
N THR A 112 12.19 2.76 -8.19
CA THR A 112 11.37 1.55 -8.25
C THR A 112 10.61 1.41 -6.95
N LEU A 113 9.30 1.21 -7.05
CA LEU A 113 8.46 0.94 -5.88
C LEU A 113 8.41 -0.57 -5.69
N TYR A 114 8.69 -1.00 -4.46
CA TYR A 114 8.62 -2.39 -4.08
C TYR A 114 7.49 -2.60 -3.08
N ALA A 115 6.90 -3.77 -3.13
CA ALA A 115 5.92 -4.19 -2.14
C ALA A 115 6.17 -5.65 -1.77
N ARG A 116 5.99 -5.95 -0.49
CA ARG A 116 6.02 -7.33 -0.03
C ARG A 116 4.79 -7.58 0.82
N VAL A 117 4.04 -8.63 0.46
CA VAL A 117 2.90 -9.08 1.25
C VAL A 117 3.27 -10.44 1.84
N SER A 118 3.02 -10.63 3.13
CA SER A 118 3.48 -11.83 3.82
C SER A 118 2.65 -12.12 5.07
N ASN A 119 2.79 -13.35 5.57
CA ASN A 119 2.26 -13.69 6.89
C ASN A 119 3.37 -13.66 7.94
N ASP A 120 4.59 -13.95 7.51
CA ASP A 120 5.77 -13.92 8.38
C ASP A 120 6.99 -13.52 7.56
N SER A 121 8.18 -13.59 8.16
CA SER A 121 9.39 -13.16 7.48
C SER A 121 9.83 -14.10 6.36
N GLN A 122 9.32 -15.32 6.32
CA GLN A 122 9.75 -16.33 5.35
C GLN A 122 8.78 -16.52 4.20
N ASN A 123 7.48 -16.38 4.46
CA ASN A 123 6.46 -16.66 3.47
C ASN A 123 5.85 -15.37 2.96
N GLY A 124 6.28 -14.93 1.80
CA GLY A 124 5.78 -13.71 1.23
C GLY A 124 5.91 -13.65 -0.28
N ILE A 125 5.26 -12.67 -0.85
CA ILE A 125 5.28 -12.40 -2.28
C ILE A 125 5.80 -11.00 -2.48
N ASN A 126 6.78 -10.86 -3.36
CA ASN A 126 7.38 -9.57 -3.69
C ASN A 126 6.87 -9.05 -5.01
N PHE A 127 6.62 -7.75 -5.06
CA PHE A 127 6.22 -7.05 -6.27
C PHE A 127 7.16 -5.88 -6.49
N SER A 128 7.35 -5.51 -7.74
CA SER A 128 8.09 -4.30 -8.09
C SER A 128 7.34 -3.56 -9.18
N PHE A 129 7.44 -2.22 -9.13
CA PHE A 129 6.70 -1.35 -10.03
C PHE A 129 7.62 -0.23 -10.52
N LEU A 130 7.44 0.14 -11.78
CA LEU A 130 8.06 1.33 -12.33
C LEU A 130 7.03 2.40 -12.53
N LYS A 131 7.44 3.65 -12.33
CA LYS A 131 6.54 4.78 -12.48
C LYS A 131 6.20 4.99 -13.94
N SER A 132 4.93 5.18 -14.21
CA SER A 132 4.45 5.51 -15.53
C SER A 132 4.41 7.02 -15.68
N LEU A 133 4.70 7.50 -16.86
CA LEU A 133 4.66 8.94 -17.15
C LEU A 133 3.26 9.39 -17.50
#